data_ca1d90e774698d3f85ff12d42f4aaf2f
#
_entry.id   ca1d90e774698d3f85ff12d42f4aaf2f
#
_cell.length_a   1.000
_cell.length_b   1.000
_cell.length_c   1.000
_cell.angle_alpha   90.00
_cell.angle_beta   90.00
_cell.angle_gamma   90.00
#
_symmetry.space_group_name_H-M   'P 1'
#
loop_
_entity.id
_entity.type
_entity.pdbx_description
1 polymer ?
#
loop_
_entity_poly.entity_id
_entity_poly.type
_entity_poly.pdbx_seq_one_letter_code
_entity_poly.pdbx_strand_id
1 'polypeptide(L)'
;MENDHYLKQAYQLKTSSDTLNLYENWADSYEQTLAIYGYVTPKRCAEALLRHLTDITAPILDIGCGTGLSGLALKNAGFSRIDGTDVSATMLDKARLRKGVY
;
A
#
# COMPACT_ATOMS: atom_id res chain seq x y z
N MET A 1 20.17 -0.63 -10.77
CA MET A 1 19.32 0.56 -10.64
C MET A 1 19.04 0.82 -9.16
N GLU A 2 18.87 2.07 -8.80
CA GLU A 2 18.65 2.48 -7.40
C GLU A 2 17.43 1.77 -6.78
N ASN A 3 16.34 1.61 -7.53
CA ASN A 3 15.14 0.94 -7.05
C ASN A 3 15.35 -0.54 -6.72
N ASP A 4 16.28 -1.22 -7.42
CA ASP A 4 16.63 -2.61 -7.15
C ASP A 4 17.30 -2.79 -5.79
N HIS A 5 18.01 -1.77 -5.31
CA HIS A 5 18.67 -1.80 -4.00
C HIS A 5 17.66 -2.04 -2.87
N TYR A 6 16.55 -1.30 -2.85
CA TYR A 6 15.51 -1.47 -1.83
C TYR A 6 14.81 -2.82 -1.93
N LEU A 7 14.51 -3.27 -3.15
CA LEU A 7 13.86 -4.56 -3.35
C LEU A 7 14.75 -5.72 -2.89
N LYS A 8 16.04 -5.67 -3.18
CA LYS A 8 16.99 -6.66 -2.70
C LYS A 8 17.09 -6.66 -1.18
N GLN A 9 17.09 -5.49 -0.55
CA GLN A 9 17.10 -5.39 0.92
C GLN A 9 15.86 -6.02 1.53
N ALA A 10 14.70 -5.92 0.90
CA ALA A 10 13.46 -6.50 1.40
C ALA A 10 13.56 -8.02 1.60
N TYR A 11 14.32 -8.72 0.75
CA TYR A 11 14.54 -10.16 0.87
C TYR A 11 15.58 -10.55 1.93
N GLN A 12 16.28 -9.58 2.51
CA GLN A 12 17.34 -9.81 3.49
C GLN A 12 16.93 -9.37 4.91
N LEU A 13 15.68 -8.99 5.11
CA LEU A 13 15.18 -8.49 6.39
C LEU A 13 15.17 -9.61 7.44
N LYS A 14 15.59 -9.27 8.66
CA LYS A 14 15.68 -10.21 9.79
C LYS A 14 14.81 -9.81 10.98
N THR A 15 14.50 -8.52 11.15
CA THR A 15 13.75 -8.01 12.31
C THR A 15 12.66 -7.04 11.87
N SER A 16 11.69 -6.80 12.78
CA SER A 16 10.66 -5.78 12.55
C SER A 16 11.24 -4.37 12.42
N SER A 17 12.31 -4.07 13.18
CA SER A 17 13.01 -2.79 13.07
C SER A 17 13.68 -2.62 11.72
N ASP A 18 14.26 -3.69 11.17
CA ASP A 18 14.86 -3.67 9.83
C ASP A 18 13.80 -3.39 8.77
N THR A 19 12.62 -4.02 8.92
CA THR A 19 11.50 -3.80 8.00
C THR A 19 11.03 -2.35 8.04
N LEU A 20 10.82 -1.79 9.24
CA LEU A 20 10.39 -0.40 9.39
C LEU A 20 11.41 0.57 8.77
N ASN A 21 12.69 0.38 9.07
CA ASN A 21 13.75 1.24 8.54
C ASN A 21 13.81 1.19 7.02
N LEU A 22 13.64 0.00 6.43
CA LEU A 22 13.61 -0.14 4.97
C LEU A 22 12.48 0.68 4.37
N TYR A 23 11.26 0.54 4.87
CA TYR A 23 10.09 1.24 4.32
C TYR A 23 10.16 2.75 4.56
N GLU A 24 10.70 3.21 5.71
CA GLU A 24 10.92 4.63 5.95
C GLU A 24 11.87 5.24 4.92
N ASN A 25 12.94 4.52 4.57
CA ASN A 25 13.92 4.97 3.56
C ASN A 25 13.40 4.82 2.13
N TRP A 26 12.51 3.88 1.89
CA TRP A 26 12.00 3.55 0.54
C TRP A 26 10.79 4.41 0.13
N ALA A 27 10.14 5.09 1.07
CA ALA A 27 8.85 5.75 0.84
C ALA A 27 8.83 6.67 -0.39
N ASP A 28 9.91 7.43 -0.62
CA ASP A 28 9.96 8.42 -1.71
C ASP A 28 9.98 7.78 -3.10
N SER A 29 10.52 6.56 -3.25
CA SER A 29 10.62 5.87 -4.54
C SER A 29 9.79 4.59 -4.60
N TYR A 30 9.00 4.31 -3.56
CA TYR A 30 8.26 3.06 -3.39
C TYR A 30 7.33 2.77 -4.58
N GLU A 31 6.50 3.73 -4.96
CA GLU A 31 5.54 3.52 -6.05
C GLU A 31 6.23 3.38 -7.40
N GLN A 32 7.32 4.10 -7.64
CA GLN A 32 8.12 3.95 -8.86
C GLN A 32 8.72 2.55 -8.97
N THR A 33 9.25 2.04 -7.84
CA THR A 33 9.79 0.67 -7.79
C THR A 33 8.72 -0.35 -8.15
N LEU A 34 7.55 -0.25 -7.53
CA LEU A 34 6.45 -1.18 -7.78
C LEU A 34 5.94 -1.10 -9.21
N ALA A 35 5.87 0.10 -9.78
CA ALA A 35 5.46 0.28 -11.18
C ALA A 35 6.42 -0.39 -12.16
N ILE A 36 7.74 -0.29 -11.91
CA ILE A 36 8.76 -0.93 -12.74
C ILE A 36 8.58 -2.45 -12.77
N TYR A 37 8.18 -3.06 -11.65
CA TYR A 37 7.98 -4.51 -11.53
C TYR A 37 6.55 -4.97 -11.82
N GLY A 38 5.70 -4.09 -12.37
CA GLY A 38 4.34 -4.46 -12.77
C GLY A 38 3.45 -4.85 -11.60
N TYR A 39 3.51 -4.11 -10.49
CA TYR A 39 2.79 -4.43 -9.26
C TYR A 39 1.27 -4.26 -9.44
N VAL A 40 0.55 -5.38 -9.55
CA VAL A 40 -0.89 -5.42 -9.78
C VAL A 40 -1.68 -5.95 -8.57
N THR A 41 -1.01 -6.30 -7.49
CA THR A 41 -1.63 -6.89 -6.29
C THR A 41 -2.76 -6.03 -5.71
N PRO A 42 -2.65 -4.69 -5.59
CA PRO A 42 -3.73 -3.86 -5.07
C PRO A 42 -5.03 -4.03 -5.86
N LYS A 43 -4.95 -4.02 -7.19
CA LYS A 43 -6.12 -4.19 -8.05
C LYS A 43 -6.74 -5.57 -7.89
N ARG A 44 -5.92 -6.62 -7.84
CA ARG A 44 -6.37 -8.00 -7.66
C ARG A 44 -7.05 -8.20 -6.31
N CYS A 45 -6.51 -7.61 -5.25
CA CYS A 45 -7.11 -7.66 -3.93
C CYS A 45 -8.47 -6.95 -3.90
N ALA A 46 -8.57 -5.78 -4.51
CA ALA A 46 -9.83 -5.05 -4.59
C ALA A 46 -10.89 -5.81 -5.37
N GLU A 47 -10.52 -6.42 -6.49
CA GLU A 47 -11.42 -7.24 -7.30
C GLU A 47 -11.89 -8.49 -6.54
N ALA A 48 -10.98 -9.14 -5.80
CA ALA A 48 -11.32 -10.30 -4.98
C ALA A 48 -12.32 -9.93 -3.87
N LEU A 49 -12.06 -8.81 -3.19
CA LEU A 49 -12.97 -8.33 -2.14
C LEU A 49 -14.36 -8.02 -2.70
N LEU A 50 -14.42 -7.39 -3.87
CA LEU A 50 -15.69 -7.05 -4.52
C LEU A 50 -16.52 -8.29 -4.86
N ARG A 51 -15.88 -9.43 -5.16
CA ARG A 51 -16.59 -10.70 -5.38
C ARG A 51 -17.20 -11.29 -4.12
N HIS A 52 -16.65 -10.97 -2.95
CA HIS A 52 -17.08 -11.54 -1.66
C HIS A 52 -17.88 -10.58 -0.79
N LEU A 53 -17.77 -9.28 -1.04
CA LEU A 53 -18.44 -8.25 -0.27
C LEU A 53 -19.29 -7.39 -1.21
N THR A 54 -20.60 -7.58 -1.17
CA THR A 54 -21.52 -6.87 -2.07
C THR A 54 -21.86 -5.45 -1.61
N ASP A 55 -21.74 -5.18 -0.31
CA ASP A 55 -22.00 -3.86 0.26
C ASP A 55 -20.75 -2.98 0.15
N ILE A 56 -20.71 -2.12 -0.86
CA ILE A 56 -19.60 -1.20 -1.11
C ILE A 56 -19.50 -0.08 -0.07
N THR A 57 -20.48 0.07 0.82
CA THR A 57 -20.46 1.03 1.93
C THR A 57 -19.96 0.42 3.24
N ALA A 58 -19.66 -0.87 3.25
CA ALA A 58 -19.13 -1.55 4.42
C ALA A 58 -17.78 -0.96 4.83
N PRO A 59 -17.50 -0.81 6.13
CA PRO A 59 -16.20 -0.32 6.59
C PRO A 59 -15.09 -1.29 6.23
N ILE A 60 -13.99 -0.77 5.69
CA ILE A 60 -12.80 -1.55 5.32
C ILE A 60 -11.61 -0.98 6.08
N LEU A 61 -10.83 -1.86 6.68
CA LEU A 61 -9.54 -1.51 7.30
C LEU A 61 -8.41 -2.07 6.45
N ASP A 62 -7.61 -1.16 5.89
CA ASP A 62 -6.46 -1.49 5.05
C ASP A 62 -5.20 -1.50 5.95
N ILE A 63 -4.87 -2.67 6.49
CA ILE A 63 -3.74 -2.86 7.39
C ILE A 63 -2.45 -2.94 6.57
N GLY A 64 -1.47 -2.11 6.93
CA GLY A 64 -0.23 -2.01 6.17
C GLY A 64 -0.44 -1.28 4.85
N CYS A 65 -1.21 -0.18 4.88
CA CYS A 65 -1.65 0.50 3.66
C CYS A 65 -0.51 1.17 2.87
N GLY A 66 0.67 1.33 3.47
CA GLY A 66 1.82 1.94 2.80
C GLY A 66 1.51 3.32 2.26
N THR A 67 1.84 3.56 1.00
CA THR A 67 1.59 4.85 0.31
C THR A 67 0.16 4.99 -0.19
N GLY A 68 -0.70 4.00 0.04
CA GLY A 68 -2.12 4.07 -0.28
C GLY A 68 -2.53 3.49 -1.64
N LEU A 69 -1.68 2.72 -2.30
CA LEU A 69 -2.04 2.07 -3.58
C LEU A 69 -3.19 1.08 -3.42
N SER A 70 -3.22 0.32 -2.33
CA SER A 70 -4.32 -0.60 -2.03
C SER A 70 -5.64 0.15 -1.78
N GLY A 71 -5.59 1.22 -1.00
CA GLY A 71 -6.76 2.07 -0.75
C GLY A 71 -7.30 2.71 -2.02
N LEU A 72 -6.39 3.18 -2.88
CA LEU A 72 -6.79 3.74 -4.19
C LEU A 72 -7.49 2.68 -5.05
N ALA A 73 -6.98 1.45 -5.09
CA ALA A 73 -7.59 0.35 -5.83
C ALA A 73 -8.98 0.01 -5.27
N LEU A 74 -9.15 -0.01 -3.94
CA LEU A 74 -10.43 -0.22 -3.29
C LEU A 74 -11.42 0.90 -3.65
N LYS A 75 -10.97 2.15 -3.62
CA LYS A 75 -11.78 3.30 -3.99
C LYS A 75 -12.25 3.20 -5.45
N ASN A 76 -11.35 2.85 -6.36
CA ASN A 76 -11.65 2.68 -7.77
C ASN A 76 -12.62 1.51 -8.02
N ALA A 77 -12.61 0.49 -7.15
CA ALA A 77 -13.57 -0.62 -7.22
C ALA A 77 -14.94 -0.25 -6.69
N GLY A 78 -15.11 0.91 -6.06
CA GLY A 78 -16.39 1.42 -5.59
C GLY A 78 -16.56 1.50 -4.08
N PHE A 79 -15.62 0.97 -3.28
CA PHE A 79 -15.70 1.05 -1.83
C PHE A 79 -15.53 2.49 -1.34
N SER A 80 -16.37 2.91 -0.39
CA SER A 80 -16.42 4.32 0.02
C SER A 80 -15.93 4.58 1.44
N ARG A 81 -15.80 3.53 2.28
CA ARG A 81 -15.42 3.67 3.69
C ARG A 81 -14.15 2.89 3.98
N ILE A 82 -13.02 3.53 3.78
CA ILE A 82 -11.70 2.90 3.87
C ILE A 82 -10.87 3.64 4.90
N ASP A 83 -10.38 2.92 5.91
CA ASP A 83 -9.37 3.41 6.86
C ASP A 83 -8.05 2.68 6.60
N GLY A 84 -6.94 3.36 6.76
CA GLY A 84 -5.63 2.79 6.56
C GLY A 84 -4.76 2.86 7.81
N THR A 85 -3.93 1.85 8.02
CA THR A 85 -2.92 1.83 9.07
C THR A 85 -1.58 1.37 8.51
N ASP A 86 -0.50 1.91 9.04
CA ASP A 86 0.86 1.47 8.72
C ASP A 86 1.79 1.83 9.87
N VAL A 87 2.85 1.05 10.06
CA VAL A 87 3.87 1.33 11.08
C VAL A 87 4.85 2.42 10.63
N SER A 88 4.91 2.71 9.32
CA SER A 88 5.77 3.74 8.76
C SER A 88 5.04 5.07 8.67
N ALA A 89 5.47 6.05 9.48
CA ALA A 89 4.92 7.40 9.42
C ALA A 89 5.14 8.05 8.06
N THR A 90 6.29 7.80 7.44
CA THR A 90 6.62 8.35 6.12
C THR A 90 5.69 7.79 5.04
N MET A 91 5.38 6.49 5.10
CA MET A 91 4.41 5.88 4.19
C MET A 91 3.01 6.47 4.39
N LEU A 92 2.57 6.64 5.65
CA LEU A 92 1.27 7.25 5.95
C LEU A 92 1.17 8.69 5.44
N ASP A 93 2.24 9.47 5.52
CA ASP A 93 2.26 10.82 4.97
C ASP A 93 2.00 10.80 3.46
N LYS A 94 2.57 9.83 2.74
CA LYS A 94 2.29 9.65 1.31
C LYS A 94 0.83 9.25 1.07
N ALA A 95 0.29 8.34 1.89
CA ALA A 95 -1.10 7.91 1.77
C ALA A 95 -2.07 9.07 1.97
N ARG A 96 -1.80 9.97 2.92
CA ARG A 96 -2.63 11.15 3.20
C ARG A 96 -2.68 12.15 2.06
N LEU A 97 -1.70 12.14 1.15
CA LEU A 97 -1.72 12.98 -0.03
C LEU A 97 -2.77 12.53 -1.06
N ARG A 98 -3.27 11.30 -0.95
CA ARG A 98 -4.35 10.78 -1.80
C ARG A 98 -5.69 11.22 -1.23
N LYS A 99 -6.12 12.42 -1.59
CA LYS A 99 -7.38 12.99 -1.09
C LYS A 99 -8.57 12.11 -1.51
N GLY A 100 -9.47 11.87 -0.56
CA GLY A 100 -10.71 11.13 -0.80
C GLY A 100 -10.55 9.62 -0.81
N VAL A 101 -9.38 9.06 -0.49
CA VAL A 101 -9.20 7.61 -0.36
C VAL A 101 -9.47 7.15 1.06
N TYR A 102 -8.77 7.71 2.02
CA TYR A 102 -8.92 7.32 3.43
C TYR A 102 -9.69 8.34 4.24
#